data_c5e07fbac825d32bc0da9f2c87b54412
#
_entry.id   c5e07fbac825d32bc0da9f2c87b54412
#
_cell.length_a   1.000
_cell.length_b   1.000
_cell.length_c   1.000
_cell.angle_alpha   90.00
_cell.angle_beta   90.00
_cell.angle_gamma   90.00
#
_symmetry.space_group_name_H-M   'P 1'
#
loop_
_entity.id
_entity.type
_entity.pdbx_description
1 polymer ?
#
loop_
_entity_poly.entity_id
_entity_poly.type
_entity_poly.pdbx_seq_one_letter_code
_entity_poly.pdbx_strand_id
1 'polypeptide(L)'
;MRLSKIKIKNYRLLIDAELEVDSKTTLIVGRNNTAKTCLFECIGKVLDGTPFSFNDYPLSKRENLYANITSFMAKEITFEELYERLEPISIEFLVDYALDDPEDNLGALSPFIIDVDVDTTTALIRTEYKLKADEKSVWKILEPSYYENGNFTPADDVHNAIISNFNKLFEITIYAINPKNPEETQIKKHKELAELFPFHIIQAERRLGEDGTHDNSLSS
;
A
#
# COMPACT_ATOMS: atom_id res chain seq x y z
N MET A 1 -0.83 -12.49 -21.05
CA MET A 1 -0.87 -11.99 -19.66
C MET A 1 -1.63 -10.68 -19.59
N ARG A 2 -2.58 -10.51 -18.67
CA ARG A 2 -3.42 -9.31 -18.54
C ARG A 2 -3.75 -9.04 -17.06
N LEU A 3 -3.50 -7.83 -16.59
CA LEU A 3 -4.07 -7.36 -15.32
C LEU A 3 -5.57 -7.21 -15.48
N SER A 4 -6.36 -7.97 -14.73
CA SER A 4 -7.84 -7.97 -14.86
C SER A 4 -8.52 -7.22 -13.73
N LYS A 5 -7.91 -7.19 -12.54
CA LYS A 5 -8.53 -6.55 -11.38
C LYS A 5 -7.49 -6.01 -10.41
N ILE A 6 -7.81 -4.87 -9.80
CA ILE A 6 -7.06 -4.29 -8.68
C ILE A 6 -8.03 -4.10 -7.52
N LYS A 7 -7.64 -4.55 -6.32
CA LYS A 7 -8.39 -4.29 -5.09
C LYS A 7 -7.50 -3.58 -4.09
N ILE A 8 -8.00 -2.50 -3.49
CA ILE A 8 -7.27 -1.68 -2.52
C ILE A 8 -8.05 -1.61 -1.23
N LYS A 9 -7.37 -1.87 -0.11
CA LYS A 9 -7.96 -1.72 1.22
C LYS A 9 -7.12 -0.79 2.09
N ASN A 10 -7.82 -0.02 2.91
CA ASN A 10 -7.24 0.80 3.96
C ASN A 10 -6.23 1.85 3.49
N TYR A 11 -6.44 2.43 2.31
CA TYR A 11 -5.61 3.54 1.83
C TYR A 11 -6.42 4.84 1.74
N ARG A 12 -6.16 5.79 2.62
CA ARG A 12 -6.84 7.11 2.69
C ARG A 12 -8.37 6.96 2.64
N LEU A 13 -9.00 7.37 1.52
CA LEU A 13 -10.45 7.24 1.28
C LEU A 13 -10.84 5.88 0.69
N LEU A 14 -9.88 5.08 0.24
CA LEU A 14 -10.09 3.75 -0.33
C LEU A 14 -10.11 2.71 0.80
N ILE A 15 -11.25 2.57 1.46
CA ILE A 15 -11.40 1.62 2.58
C ILE A 15 -11.50 0.18 2.07
N ASP A 16 -12.35 -0.04 1.06
CA ASP A 16 -12.45 -1.29 0.30
C ASP A 16 -12.91 -0.91 -1.11
N ALA A 17 -11.97 -0.82 -2.02
CA ALA A 17 -12.20 -0.38 -3.40
C ALA A 17 -11.72 -1.45 -4.37
N GLU A 18 -12.50 -1.67 -5.42
CA GLU A 18 -12.21 -2.63 -6.47
C GLU A 18 -12.31 -1.94 -7.83
N LEU A 19 -11.36 -2.24 -8.70
CA LEU A 19 -11.30 -1.74 -10.06
C LEU A 19 -11.12 -2.93 -11.02
N GLU A 20 -12.06 -3.10 -11.92
CA GLU A 20 -11.88 -3.98 -13.09
C GLU A 20 -11.06 -3.25 -14.15
N VAL A 21 -10.05 -3.93 -14.67
CA VAL A 21 -9.11 -3.37 -15.65
C VAL A 21 -9.42 -3.95 -17.02
N ASP A 22 -9.74 -3.07 -17.97
CA ASP A 22 -9.96 -3.44 -19.37
C ASP A 22 -8.64 -3.84 -20.06
N SER A 23 -8.74 -4.63 -21.11
CA SER A 23 -7.58 -5.14 -21.85
C SER A 23 -6.79 -4.07 -22.61
N LYS A 24 -7.39 -2.94 -22.93
CA LYS A 24 -6.75 -1.86 -23.70
C LYS A 24 -6.69 -0.55 -22.93
N THR A 25 -7.82 -0.10 -22.39
CA THR A 25 -7.92 1.22 -21.75
C THR A 25 -9.01 1.20 -20.70
N THR A 26 -8.66 1.52 -19.48
CA THR A 26 -9.62 1.74 -18.40
C THR A 26 -9.78 3.23 -18.15
N LEU A 27 -11.00 3.73 -18.30
CA LEU A 27 -11.32 5.13 -18.04
C LEU A 27 -11.94 5.28 -16.65
N ILE A 28 -11.26 6.01 -15.77
CA ILE A 28 -11.73 6.31 -14.41
C ILE A 28 -12.28 7.73 -14.39
N VAL A 29 -13.58 7.86 -14.23
CA VAL A 29 -14.29 9.15 -14.17
C VAL A 29 -14.89 9.38 -12.78
N GLY A 30 -15.01 10.63 -12.41
CA GLY A 30 -15.62 11.00 -11.12
C GLY A 30 -15.37 12.49 -10.81
N ARG A 31 -16.12 13.02 -9.84
CA ARG A 31 -15.94 14.40 -9.38
C ARG A 31 -14.54 14.60 -8.79
N ASN A 32 -14.09 15.84 -8.71
CA ASN A 32 -12.86 16.15 -7.96
C ASN A 32 -13.05 15.71 -6.50
N ASN A 33 -11.96 15.25 -5.89
CA ASN A 33 -11.95 14.73 -4.52
C ASN A 33 -12.70 13.40 -4.31
N THR A 34 -12.80 12.53 -5.34
CA THR A 34 -13.43 11.20 -5.26
C THR A 34 -12.41 10.06 -5.25
N ALA A 35 -11.26 10.27 -4.63
CA ALA A 35 -10.20 9.26 -4.48
C ALA A 35 -9.52 8.74 -5.79
N LYS A 36 -9.83 9.31 -6.98
CA LYS A 36 -9.16 8.92 -8.23
C LYS A 36 -7.63 9.05 -8.15
N THR A 37 -7.15 10.19 -7.65
CA THR A 37 -5.71 10.43 -7.45
C THR A 37 -5.13 9.46 -6.42
N CYS A 38 -5.87 9.17 -5.35
CA CYS A 38 -5.47 8.20 -4.34
C CYS A 38 -5.21 6.81 -4.92
N LEU A 39 -6.04 6.38 -5.90
CA LEU A 39 -5.86 5.09 -6.56
C LEU A 39 -4.49 5.00 -7.25
N PHE A 40 -4.15 5.98 -8.09
CA PHE A 40 -2.88 5.99 -8.83
C PHE A 40 -1.68 6.19 -7.91
N GLU A 41 -1.80 7.05 -6.89
CA GLU A 41 -0.73 7.23 -5.89
C GLU A 41 -0.47 5.95 -5.10
N CYS A 42 -1.53 5.22 -4.72
CA CYS A 42 -1.40 3.96 -4.00
C CYS A 42 -0.67 2.90 -4.86
N ILE A 43 -1.09 2.73 -6.11
CA ILE A 43 -0.46 1.80 -7.06
C ILE A 43 1.00 2.20 -7.28
N GLY A 44 1.26 3.50 -7.55
CA GLY A 44 2.61 4.02 -7.77
C GLY A 44 3.54 3.72 -6.61
N LYS A 45 3.12 4.02 -5.37
CA LYS A 45 3.92 3.75 -4.16
C LYS A 45 4.31 2.28 -4.04
N VAL A 46 3.39 1.36 -4.31
CA VAL A 46 3.67 -0.08 -4.23
C VAL A 46 4.63 -0.51 -5.32
N LEU A 47 4.43 -0.07 -6.55
CA LEU A 47 5.28 -0.48 -7.68
C LEU A 47 6.68 0.15 -7.63
N ASP A 48 6.79 1.37 -7.09
CA ASP A 48 8.08 2.06 -6.88
C ASP A 48 8.78 1.62 -5.58
N GLY A 49 8.12 0.84 -4.71
CA GLY A 49 8.64 0.49 -3.38
C GLY A 49 8.70 1.65 -2.40
N THR A 50 7.96 2.72 -2.66
CA THR A 50 7.91 3.90 -1.78
C THR A 50 7.11 3.59 -0.53
N PRO A 51 7.65 3.77 0.68
CA PRO A 51 6.92 3.53 1.92
C PRO A 51 5.66 4.39 2.02
N PHE A 52 4.61 3.84 2.61
CA PHE A 52 3.45 4.63 2.97
C PHE A 52 3.76 5.47 4.21
N SER A 53 3.17 6.65 4.27
CA SER A 53 3.21 7.52 5.44
C SER A 53 2.00 7.28 6.35
N PHE A 54 2.05 7.79 7.57
CA PHE A 54 0.90 7.78 8.47
C PHE A 54 -0.35 8.43 7.84
N ASN A 55 -0.16 9.47 7.00
CA ASN A 55 -1.26 10.16 6.32
C ASN A 55 -1.95 9.29 5.24
N ASP A 56 -1.31 8.22 4.82
CA ASP A 56 -1.89 7.25 3.89
C ASP A 56 -2.81 6.25 4.61
N TYR A 57 -2.69 6.13 5.94
CA TYR A 57 -3.59 5.30 6.73
C TYR A 57 -4.96 5.98 6.91
N PRO A 58 -6.10 5.25 6.82
CA PRO A 58 -7.43 5.84 6.89
C PRO A 58 -7.68 6.63 8.17
N LEU A 59 -8.22 7.83 8.06
CA LEU A 59 -8.52 8.67 9.22
C LEU A 59 -9.41 7.96 10.25
N SER A 60 -10.41 7.21 9.77
CA SER A 60 -11.34 6.46 10.60
C SER A 60 -10.71 5.33 11.44
N LYS A 61 -9.50 4.91 11.09
CA LYS A 61 -8.79 3.80 11.76
C LYS A 61 -7.61 4.26 12.62
N ARG A 62 -7.26 5.54 12.58
CA ARG A 62 -6.07 6.06 13.30
C ARG A 62 -6.19 5.99 14.81
N GLU A 63 -7.37 6.29 15.35
CA GLU A 63 -7.60 6.19 16.80
C GLU A 63 -7.43 4.74 17.29
N ASN A 64 -7.96 3.77 16.54
CA ASN A 64 -7.80 2.35 16.85
C ASN A 64 -6.32 1.92 16.77
N LEU A 65 -5.57 2.43 15.79
CA LEU A 65 -4.13 2.18 15.68
C LEU A 65 -3.39 2.69 16.92
N TYR A 66 -3.65 3.93 17.36
CA TYR A 66 -3.05 4.50 18.55
C TYR A 66 -3.41 3.70 19.82
N ALA A 67 -4.70 3.37 19.98
CA ALA A 67 -5.16 2.62 21.14
C ALA A 67 -4.48 1.25 21.24
N ASN A 68 -4.42 0.50 20.15
CA ASN A 68 -3.79 -0.82 20.15
C ASN A 68 -2.28 -0.75 20.43
N ILE A 69 -1.57 0.21 19.84
CA ILE A 69 -0.14 0.40 20.13
C ILE A 69 0.07 0.76 21.62
N THR A 70 -0.77 1.64 22.17
CA THR A 70 -0.67 2.03 23.59
C THR A 70 -0.95 0.85 24.51
N SER A 71 -1.99 0.04 24.24
CA SER A 71 -2.28 -1.16 25.03
C SER A 71 -1.16 -2.19 24.96
N PHE A 72 -0.51 -2.35 23.81
CA PHE A 72 0.68 -3.21 23.70
C PHE A 72 1.83 -2.66 24.56
N MET A 73 2.12 -1.37 24.48
CA MET A 73 3.18 -0.76 25.28
C MET A 73 2.87 -0.79 26.77
N ALA A 74 1.60 -0.74 27.18
CA ALA A 74 1.13 -0.96 28.56
C ALA A 74 1.19 -2.43 29.01
N LYS A 75 1.52 -3.36 28.10
CA LYS A 75 1.50 -4.82 28.33
C LYS A 75 0.11 -5.38 28.63
N GLU A 76 -0.92 -4.73 28.12
CA GLU A 76 -2.32 -5.16 28.26
C GLU A 76 -2.69 -6.20 27.20
N ILE A 77 -2.01 -6.15 26.03
CA ILE A 77 -2.15 -7.11 24.93
C ILE A 77 -0.77 -7.64 24.51
N THR A 78 -0.76 -8.82 23.90
CA THR A 78 0.45 -9.44 23.34
C THR A 78 0.82 -8.79 22.00
N PHE A 79 2.03 -9.08 21.51
CA PHE A 79 2.45 -8.62 20.19
C PHE A 79 1.63 -9.28 19.08
N GLU A 80 1.28 -10.55 19.23
CA GLU A 80 0.42 -11.29 18.31
C GLU A 80 -0.96 -10.63 18.20
N GLU A 81 -1.57 -10.28 19.34
CA GLU A 81 -2.84 -9.56 19.36
C GLU A 81 -2.75 -8.18 18.70
N LEU A 82 -1.66 -7.42 18.95
CA LEU A 82 -1.40 -6.15 18.26
C LEU A 82 -1.33 -6.36 16.75
N TYR A 83 -0.54 -7.35 16.31
CA TYR A 83 -0.30 -7.64 14.91
C TYR A 83 -1.58 -8.03 14.16
N GLU A 84 -2.48 -8.79 14.80
CA GLU A 84 -3.77 -9.18 14.24
C GLU A 84 -4.79 -8.04 14.20
N ARG A 85 -4.77 -7.15 15.22
CA ARG A 85 -5.73 -6.02 15.31
C ARG A 85 -5.40 -4.88 14.35
N LEU A 86 -4.14 -4.75 13.92
CA LEU A 86 -3.71 -3.71 13.00
C LEU A 86 -3.89 -4.15 11.55
N GLU A 87 -5.00 -3.74 10.95
CA GLU A 87 -5.27 -4.03 9.54
C GLU A 87 -4.26 -3.34 8.61
N PRO A 88 -3.65 -4.05 7.65
CA PRO A 88 -2.68 -3.47 6.72
C PRO A 88 -3.36 -2.54 5.69
N ILE A 89 -2.57 -1.62 5.11
CA ILE A 89 -2.89 -1.10 3.79
C ILE A 89 -2.56 -2.22 2.82
N SER A 90 -3.50 -2.64 1.97
CA SER A 90 -3.24 -3.73 1.03
C SER A 90 -3.69 -3.41 -0.39
N ILE A 91 -2.95 -3.93 -1.35
CA ILE A 91 -3.32 -3.94 -2.76
C ILE A 91 -3.23 -5.37 -3.28
N GLU A 92 -4.29 -5.80 -3.96
CA GLU A 92 -4.31 -7.06 -4.69
C GLU A 92 -4.35 -6.80 -6.19
N PHE A 93 -3.54 -7.55 -6.93
CA PHE A 93 -3.52 -7.58 -8.38
C PHE A 93 -3.94 -8.98 -8.84
N LEU A 94 -5.01 -9.06 -9.61
CA LEU A 94 -5.42 -10.30 -10.27
C LEU A 94 -4.95 -10.25 -11.72
N VAL A 95 -4.14 -11.23 -12.11
CA VAL A 95 -3.52 -11.31 -13.44
C VAL A 95 -4.01 -12.57 -14.12
N ASP A 96 -4.72 -12.40 -15.25
CA ASP A 96 -5.10 -13.51 -16.11
C ASP A 96 -3.95 -13.84 -17.08
N TYR A 97 -3.71 -15.13 -17.31
CA TYR A 97 -2.72 -15.61 -18.26
C TYR A 97 -3.23 -16.84 -19.01
N ALA A 98 -2.67 -17.10 -20.20
CA ALA A 98 -2.95 -18.29 -20.97
C ALA A 98 -1.69 -19.12 -21.09
N LEU A 99 -1.79 -20.42 -20.81
CA LEU A 99 -0.65 -21.35 -20.92
C LEU A 99 -0.33 -21.71 -22.36
N ASP A 100 -1.35 -21.63 -23.25
CA ASP A 100 -1.26 -22.06 -24.65
C ASP A 100 -0.88 -20.94 -25.61
N ASP A 101 -0.69 -19.70 -25.13
CA ASP A 101 -0.27 -18.58 -25.96
C ASP A 101 1.25 -18.45 -25.97
N PRO A 102 1.94 -18.78 -27.08
CA PRO A 102 3.38 -18.66 -27.17
C PRO A 102 3.89 -17.21 -27.10
N GLU A 103 3.02 -16.21 -27.25
CA GLU A 103 3.32 -14.79 -27.07
C GLU A 103 3.19 -14.35 -25.61
N ASP A 104 2.51 -15.12 -24.76
CA ASP A 104 2.42 -14.89 -23.33
C ASP A 104 3.73 -15.24 -22.64
N ASN A 105 4.60 -14.27 -22.57
CA ASN A 105 5.85 -14.39 -21.81
C ASN A 105 5.56 -14.45 -20.30
N LEU A 106 5.36 -15.66 -19.78
CA LEU A 106 5.13 -15.90 -18.36
C LEU A 106 6.38 -15.63 -17.48
N GLY A 107 7.52 -15.27 -18.09
CA GLY A 107 8.79 -15.13 -17.38
C GLY A 107 8.71 -14.22 -16.15
N ALA A 108 8.17 -13.02 -16.30
CA ALA A 108 7.99 -12.06 -15.20
C ALA A 108 6.87 -12.47 -14.24
N LEU A 109 5.85 -13.20 -14.69
CA LEU A 109 4.74 -13.68 -13.87
C LEU A 109 5.07 -14.97 -13.12
N SER A 110 6.00 -15.77 -13.64
CA SER A 110 6.37 -17.10 -13.12
C SER A 110 6.59 -17.12 -11.59
N PRO A 111 7.26 -16.14 -10.95
CA PRO A 111 7.43 -16.13 -9.52
C PRO A 111 6.11 -16.07 -8.73
N PHE A 112 5.03 -15.60 -9.35
CA PHE A 112 3.73 -15.39 -8.71
C PHE A 112 2.71 -16.51 -9.01
N ILE A 113 3.05 -17.44 -9.89
CA ILE A 113 2.24 -18.63 -10.18
C ILE A 113 2.66 -19.71 -9.17
N ILE A 114 1.89 -19.89 -8.12
CA ILE A 114 2.16 -20.88 -7.08
C ILE A 114 1.18 -22.05 -7.09
N ASP A 115 0.09 -21.93 -7.85
CA ASP A 115 -0.82 -23.03 -8.12
C ASP A 115 -0.29 -23.88 -9.27
N VAL A 116 -0.14 -25.17 -9.02
CA VAL A 116 0.31 -26.15 -10.03
C VAL A 116 -0.85 -26.79 -10.82
N ASP A 117 -2.09 -26.35 -10.57
CA ASP A 117 -3.26 -26.83 -11.27
C ASP A 117 -3.32 -26.26 -12.70
N VAL A 118 -3.30 -27.15 -13.69
CA VAL A 118 -3.33 -26.76 -15.12
C VAL A 118 -4.59 -26.01 -15.54
N ASP A 119 -5.66 -26.12 -14.76
CA ASP A 119 -6.92 -25.40 -15.01
C ASP A 119 -6.93 -23.99 -14.41
N THR A 120 -5.90 -23.60 -13.68
CA THR A 120 -5.76 -22.25 -13.12
C THR A 120 -5.05 -21.35 -14.11
N THR A 121 -5.74 -20.31 -14.54
CA THR A 121 -5.25 -19.31 -15.50
C THR A 121 -5.16 -17.92 -14.89
N THR A 122 -5.08 -17.84 -13.57
CA THR A 122 -5.01 -16.59 -12.80
C THR A 122 -3.91 -16.65 -11.76
N ALA A 123 -3.18 -15.54 -11.60
CA ALA A 123 -2.24 -15.32 -10.51
C ALA A 123 -2.77 -14.20 -9.61
N LEU A 124 -2.72 -14.40 -8.31
CA LEU A 124 -3.11 -13.41 -7.31
C LEU A 124 -1.88 -12.91 -6.56
N ILE A 125 -1.64 -11.62 -6.64
CA ILE A 125 -0.52 -10.94 -5.99
C ILE A 125 -1.09 -9.96 -4.98
N ARG A 126 -0.67 -10.08 -3.70
CA ARG A 126 -1.06 -9.13 -2.65
C ARG A 126 0.16 -8.44 -2.10
N THR A 127 0.08 -7.13 -1.97
CA THR A 127 1.05 -6.34 -1.22
C THR A 127 0.38 -5.81 0.03
N GLU A 128 1.08 -5.90 1.15
CA GLU A 128 0.60 -5.41 2.45
C GLU A 128 1.66 -4.48 3.05
N TYR A 129 1.24 -3.28 3.43
CA TYR A 129 2.03 -2.41 4.29
C TYR A 129 1.50 -2.58 5.71
N LYS A 130 2.25 -3.31 6.52
CA LYS A 130 1.83 -3.76 7.84
C LYS A 130 2.92 -3.59 8.88
N LEU A 131 2.53 -3.72 10.14
CA LEU A 131 3.48 -3.72 11.26
C LEU A 131 4.56 -4.77 11.02
N LYS A 132 5.81 -4.44 11.33
CA LYS A 132 6.92 -5.40 11.27
C LYS A 132 6.68 -6.57 12.21
N ALA A 133 7.01 -7.76 11.76
CA ALA A 133 6.85 -8.98 12.56
C ALA A 133 7.90 -9.13 13.69
N ASP A 134 8.90 -8.25 13.75
CA ASP A 134 9.92 -8.26 14.80
C ASP A 134 9.49 -7.39 16.00
N GLU A 135 8.90 -8.02 16.99
CA GLU A 135 8.47 -7.40 18.24
C GLU A 135 9.57 -6.56 18.91
N LYS A 136 10.81 -7.07 18.92
CA LYS A 136 11.94 -6.37 19.59
C LYS A 136 12.26 -5.05 18.91
N SER A 137 12.20 -5.01 17.58
CA SER A 137 12.39 -3.78 16.81
C SER A 137 11.26 -2.79 17.05
N VAL A 138 10.02 -3.24 17.08
CA VAL A 138 8.84 -2.41 17.36
C VAL A 138 8.93 -1.83 18.77
N TRP A 139 9.22 -2.68 19.77
CA TRP A 139 9.41 -2.25 21.15
C TRP A 139 10.49 -1.18 21.28
N LYS A 140 11.68 -1.44 20.74
CA LYS A 140 12.82 -0.52 20.80
C LYS A 140 12.54 0.86 20.20
N ILE A 141 11.71 0.90 19.15
CA ILE A 141 11.32 2.17 18.51
C ILE A 141 10.35 2.95 19.40
N LEU A 142 9.42 2.28 20.06
CA LEU A 142 8.35 2.90 20.82
C LEU A 142 8.68 3.16 22.29
N GLU A 143 9.53 2.32 22.91
CA GLU A 143 9.88 2.39 24.33
C GLU A 143 10.22 3.80 24.82
N PRO A 144 11.06 4.60 24.11
CA PRO A 144 11.43 5.94 24.59
C PRO A 144 10.25 6.91 24.73
N SER A 145 9.12 6.64 24.06
CA SER A 145 7.92 7.49 24.09
C SER A 145 6.89 7.02 25.12
N TYR A 146 7.04 5.83 25.66
CA TYR A 146 6.07 5.24 26.58
C TYR A 146 6.65 4.95 27.97
N TYR A 147 7.99 4.97 28.12
CA TYR A 147 8.64 4.63 29.38
C TYR A 147 9.65 5.69 29.80
N GLU A 148 9.60 6.08 31.06
CA GLU A 148 10.60 6.89 31.71
C GLU A 148 11.18 6.12 32.89
N ASN A 149 12.52 5.96 32.94
CA ASN A 149 13.23 5.22 33.99
C ASN A 149 12.67 3.80 34.26
N GLY A 150 12.16 3.13 33.20
CA GLY A 150 11.56 1.80 33.29
C GLY A 150 10.10 1.75 33.76
N ASN A 151 9.50 2.89 34.08
CA ASN A 151 8.10 2.99 34.45
C ASN A 151 7.26 3.41 33.22
N PHE A 152 6.06 2.82 33.08
CA PHE A 152 5.12 3.21 32.04
C PHE A 152 4.63 4.63 32.32
N THR A 153 5.12 5.56 31.55
CA THR A 153 4.81 7.00 31.64
C THR A 153 4.74 7.54 30.21
N PRO A 154 3.60 7.33 29.51
CA PRO A 154 3.45 7.81 28.15
C PRO A 154 3.72 9.30 28.05
N ALA A 155 4.56 9.70 27.11
CA ALA A 155 4.77 11.11 26.81
C ALA A 155 3.46 11.77 26.34
N ASP A 156 3.29 13.06 26.62
CA ASP A 156 2.08 13.82 26.17
C ASP A 156 1.87 13.76 24.66
N ASP A 157 2.91 13.41 23.91
CA ASP A 157 2.94 13.44 22.45
C ASP A 157 3.29 12.09 21.81
N VAL A 158 2.75 10.98 22.36
CA VAL A 158 2.93 9.63 21.78
C VAL A 158 2.43 9.52 20.35
N HIS A 159 1.43 10.32 19.96
CA HIS A 159 0.91 10.34 18.59
C HIS A 159 1.99 10.79 17.61
N ASN A 160 2.72 11.87 17.90
CA ASN A 160 3.83 12.32 17.06
C ASN A 160 4.98 11.30 17.01
N ALA A 161 5.22 10.58 18.11
CA ALA A 161 6.20 9.51 18.11
C ALA A 161 5.82 8.38 17.13
N ILE A 162 4.57 7.97 17.10
CA ILE A 162 4.06 6.97 16.14
C ILE A 162 4.14 7.51 14.71
N ILE A 163 3.67 8.75 14.47
CA ILE A 163 3.70 9.40 13.15
C ILE A 163 5.15 9.47 12.62
N SER A 164 6.08 9.96 13.44
CA SER A 164 7.48 10.16 13.05
C SER A 164 8.22 8.84 12.79
N ASN A 165 7.78 7.75 13.41
CA ASN A 165 8.41 6.44 13.25
C ASN A 165 7.58 5.47 12.38
N PHE A 166 6.51 5.93 11.75
CA PHE A 166 5.60 5.06 11.00
C PHE A 166 6.34 4.18 9.99
N ASN A 167 7.26 4.76 9.21
CA ASN A 167 8.06 4.02 8.22
C ASN A 167 9.08 3.04 8.84
N LYS A 168 9.39 3.20 10.13
CA LYS A 168 10.27 2.27 10.85
C LYS A 168 9.48 1.13 11.49
N LEU A 169 8.21 1.38 11.84
CA LEU A 169 7.30 0.42 12.46
C LEU A 169 6.66 -0.51 11.43
N PHE A 170 6.41 -0.01 10.23
CA PHE A 170 5.69 -0.71 9.17
C PHE A 170 6.61 -1.02 7.99
N GLU A 171 6.29 -2.06 7.23
CA GLU A 171 7.02 -2.47 6.03
C GLU A 171 6.10 -3.04 4.95
N ILE A 172 6.56 -3.00 3.70
CA ILE A 172 5.86 -3.63 2.57
C ILE A 172 6.26 -5.11 2.52
N THR A 173 5.28 -5.99 2.50
CA THR A 173 5.45 -7.41 2.22
C THR A 173 4.63 -7.78 0.99
N ILE A 174 5.21 -8.56 0.09
CA ILE A 174 4.58 -8.99 -1.17
C ILE A 174 4.36 -10.49 -1.10
N TYR A 175 3.16 -10.91 -1.46
CA TYR A 175 2.74 -12.30 -1.47
C TYR A 175 2.29 -12.72 -2.86
N ALA A 176 2.75 -13.87 -3.32
CA ALA A 176 2.01 -14.68 -4.28
C ALA A 176 1.00 -15.52 -3.49
N ILE A 177 -0.24 -15.58 -3.95
CA ILE A 177 -1.34 -16.27 -3.28
C ILE A 177 -1.95 -17.28 -4.24
N ASN A 178 -2.20 -18.50 -3.77
CA ASN A 178 -2.95 -19.47 -4.54
C ASN A 178 -4.42 -19.03 -4.63
N PRO A 179 -4.96 -18.72 -5.84
CA PRO A 179 -6.33 -18.22 -5.98
C PRO A 179 -7.40 -19.20 -5.47
N LYS A 180 -7.11 -20.52 -5.49
CA LYS A 180 -8.03 -21.58 -5.02
C LYS A 180 -7.87 -21.87 -3.53
N ASN A 181 -6.70 -21.57 -2.95
CA ASN A 181 -6.41 -21.79 -1.53
C ASN A 181 -5.67 -20.55 -0.97
N PRO A 182 -6.37 -19.49 -0.55
CA PRO A 182 -5.76 -18.24 -0.08
C PRO A 182 -4.83 -18.35 1.14
N GLU A 183 -4.88 -19.46 1.86
CA GLU A 183 -3.95 -19.75 2.97
C GLU A 183 -2.55 -20.13 2.46
N GLU A 184 -2.46 -20.61 1.23
CA GLU A 184 -1.21 -20.93 0.58
C GLU A 184 -0.60 -19.68 -0.03
N THR A 185 0.45 -19.18 0.61
CA THR A 185 1.11 -17.93 0.21
C THR A 185 2.63 -18.10 0.17
N GLN A 186 3.28 -17.31 -0.68
CA GLN A 186 4.73 -17.24 -0.75
C GLN A 186 5.17 -15.77 -0.76
N ILE A 187 6.12 -15.41 0.11
CA ILE A 187 6.70 -14.06 0.13
C ILE A 187 7.60 -13.87 -1.09
N LYS A 188 7.44 -12.74 -1.76
CA LYS A 188 8.19 -12.34 -2.95
C LYS A 188 8.98 -11.06 -2.72
N LYS A 189 9.99 -10.83 -3.57
CA LYS A 189 10.81 -9.62 -3.51
C LYS A 189 10.17 -8.50 -4.31
N HIS A 190 10.37 -7.27 -3.89
CA HIS A 190 9.86 -6.09 -4.61
C HIS A 190 10.36 -6.03 -6.07
N LYS A 191 11.59 -6.45 -6.34
CA LYS A 191 12.15 -6.50 -7.69
C LYS A 191 11.28 -7.34 -8.64
N GLU A 192 10.76 -8.49 -8.17
CA GLU A 192 9.91 -9.38 -8.99
C GLU A 192 8.59 -8.68 -9.37
N LEU A 193 7.99 -7.91 -8.44
CA LEU A 193 6.79 -7.12 -8.72
C LEU A 193 7.07 -5.97 -9.71
N ALA A 194 8.17 -5.27 -9.55
CA ALA A 194 8.57 -4.17 -10.44
C ALA A 194 8.88 -4.64 -11.87
N GLU A 195 9.43 -5.84 -12.02
CA GLU A 195 9.68 -6.47 -13.32
C GLU A 195 8.37 -6.90 -14.00
N LEU A 196 7.35 -7.30 -13.21
CA LEU A 196 6.04 -7.70 -13.73
C LEU A 196 5.22 -6.50 -14.23
N PHE A 197 5.23 -5.40 -13.49
CA PHE A 197 4.44 -4.20 -13.78
C PHE A 197 5.34 -2.99 -14.07
N PRO A 198 5.81 -2.81 -15.33
CA PRO A 198 6.47 -1.57 -15.71
C PRO A 198 5.44 -0.43 -15.66
N PHE A 199 5.56 0.43 -14.64
CA PHE A 199 4.58 1.46 -14.33
C PHE A 199 5.13 2.85 -14.61
N HIS A 200 4.36 3.67 -15.35
CA HIS A 200 4.69 5.06 -15.61
C HIS A 200 3.48 5.95 -15.37
N ILE A 201 3.64 6.97 -14.52
CA ILE A 201 2.62 8.01 -14.32
C ILE A 201 2.94 9.19 -15.22
N ILE A 202 2.03 9.53 -16.12
CA ILE A 202 2.06 10.79 -16.86
C ILE A 202 1.16 11.77 -16.11
N GLN A 203 1.78 12.73 -15.43
CA GLN A 203 1.04 13.81 -14.76
C GLN A 203 0.61 14.86 -15.79
N ALA A 204 -0.68 15.25 -15.73
CA ALA A 204 -1.14 16.42 -16.47
C ALA A 204 -0.60 17.68 -15.78
N GLU A 205 0.47 18.27 -16.30
CA GLU A 205 0.90 19.61 -15.91
C GLU A 205 -0.19 20.61 -16.32
N ARG A 206 -0.90 21.17 -15.35
CA ARG A 206 -1.62 22.40 -15.56
C ARG A 206 -0.58 23.52 -15.54
N ARG A 207 -0.06 23.91 -16.69
CA ARG A 207 0.59 25.22 -16.84
C ARG A 207 -0.50 26.25 -16.56
N LEU A 208 -0.51 26.82 -15.37
CA LEU A 208 -1.17 28.09 -15.12
C LEU A 208 -0.46 29.07 -16.04
N GLY A 209 -1.13 29.50 -17.10
CA GLY A 209 -0.58 30.47 -18.05
C GLY A 209 -0.13 31.70 -17.28
N GLU A 210 1.13 32.01 -17.38
CA GLU A 210 1.67 33.35 -17.18
C GLU A 210 1.18 34.23 -18.33
N ASP A 211 -0.09 34.59 -18.33
CA ASP A 211 -0.64 35.66 -19.15
C ASP A 211 -1.01 36.81 -18.21
N GLY A 212 -0.13 37.78 -18.12
CA GLY A 212 -0.42 38.97 -17.33
C GLY A 212 0.71 40.00 -17.23
N THR A 213 1.58 40.12 -18.22
CA THR A 213 2.32 41.36 -18.39
C THR A 213 1.47 42.34 -19.20
N HIS A 214 0.64 43.11 -18.51
CA HIS A 214 0.11 44.34 -19.05
C HIS A 214 1.25 45.36 -19.09
N ASP A 215 1.78 45.55 -20.27
CA ASP A 215 2.58 46.69 -20.66
C ASP A 215 1.70 47.96 -20.63
N ASN A 216 1.80 48.75 -19.58
CA ASN A 216 1.26 50.10 -19.54
C ASN A 216 2.40 51.09 -19.78
N SER A 217 2.85 51.16 -21.02
CA SER A 217 3.56 52.34 -21.52
C SER A 217 2.56 53.27 -22.22
N LEU A 218 1.97 54.16 -21.47
CA LEU A 218 1.36 55.37 -22.06
C LEU A 218 2.25 56.57 -21.74
N SER A 219 2.90 56.98 -22.79
CA SER A 219 3.61 58.24 -22.97
C SER A 219 2.72 59.46 -22.77
N SER A 220 3.26 60.48 -22.22
CA SER A 220 3.12 61.87 -22.64
C SER A 220 4.32 62.67 -22.22
#